data_051eb65ce8ae4996e2db62d57f435e90
#
_entry.id   051eb65ce8ae4996e2db62d57f435e90
#
_cell.length_a   1.000
_cell.length_b   1.000
_cell.length_c   1.000
_cell.angle_alpha   90.00
_cell.angle_beta   90.00
_cell.angle_gamma   90.00
#
_symmetry.space_group_name_H-M   'P 1'
#
loop_
_entity.id
_entity.type
_entity.pdbx_description
1 polymer ?
#
loop_
_entity_poly.entity_id
_entity_poly.type
_entity_poly.pdbx_seq_one_letter_code
_entity_poly.pdbx_strand_id
1 'polypeptide(L)'
;MTVATSRKTEESSIEPLVDAFMARVVAQSPGEVEFHQAVKEVARSVMPLVQSTKAYREAKVLDRLVVPENVYMFRVVWTDDAGEVQVNRGYRVQMSSLLGPYKGGLRFHPSVNLGVLKFLAFEQVFKNSLTTLLLGGGKGGSDFDPKGRSDGEVMRFCQSFMACLFRHIGSEIDVPAGDIGVGGREIGYLFGQYRKLTRRFDGALTGKSINWGGSSLRPEATGYGSVYFANDMLGTRGEGVQGKTATVSGSGNVAQFTVQKLNTLGAKVITMSDSNGTIVDMDGINADKLAWIMELKNVRRGRISEYANHFKGAQYLAGKRPWGVPCDLAFPSATQNEIEEDDARQLVKNGCYCVCEGANMPSHADAVEVFLNAKILYGPGKAANAGGVAVSGLEMNQNAGCMRRSREDVDDQLHTIMHSIHENCVKYGKEDGFVNYVKGANTAAFVKVADAMVQQRSEEHTSELQSHS
;
A
#
# COMPACT_ATOMS: atom_id res chain seq x y z
N MET A 1 30.28 8.02 21.25
CA MET A 1 29.41 8.72 22.22
C MET A 1 28.77 10.00 21.67
N THR A 2 29.37 10.74 20.74
CA THR A 2 28.91 12.06 20.26
C THR A 2 27.71 12.01 19.29
N VAL A 3 27.51 10.95 18.52
CA VAL A 3 26.43 10.86 17.50
C VAL A 3 25.07 10.50 18.12
N ALA A 4 25.06 9.66 19.16
CA ALA A 4 23.82 9.29 19.87
C ALA A 4 23.23 10.46 20.69
N THR A 5 24.10 11.38 21.15
CA THR A 5 23.71 12.59 21.88
C THR A 5 23.12 13.66 20.94
N SER A 6 23.62 13.79 19.71
CA SER A 6 23.08 14.73 18.71
C SER A 6 21.67 14.34 18.25
N ARG A 7 21.42 13.04 18.01
CA ARG A 7 20.10 12.53 17.61
C ARG A 7 19.04 12.76 18.70
N LYS A 8 19.35 12.45 19.96
CA LYS A 8 18.44 12.69 21.09
C LYS A 8 18.13 14.18 21.31
N THR A 9 19.06 15.08 20.99
CA THR A 9 18.85 16.53 21.11
C THR A 9 18.00 17.08 19.96
N GLU A 10 18.14 16.62 18.72
CA GLU A 10 17.30 17.02 17.60
C GLU A 10 15.87 16.46 17.72
N GLU A 11 15.71 15.19 18.07
CA GLU A 11 14.40 14.58 18.34
C GLU A 11 13.68 15.28 19.50
N SER A 12 14.40 15.60 20.58
CA SER A 12 13.85 16.36 21.74
C SER A 12 13.39 17.77 21.37
N SER A 13 13.95 18.41 20.33
CA SER A 13 13.53 19.74 19.89
C SER A 13 12.32 19.74 18.95
N ILE A 14 12.01 18.61 18.32
CA ILE A 14 10.96 18.46 17.30
C ILE A 14 9.66 17.92 17.88
N GLU A 15 9.71 17.04 18.87
CA GLU A 15 8.51 16.45 19.48
C GLU A 15 7.48 17.51 19.94
N PRO A 16 7.84 18.63 20.59
CA PRO A 16 6.87 19.66 20.96
C PRO A 16 6.13 20.26 19.75
N LEU A 17 6.81 20.41 18.61
CA LEU A 17 6.21 20.92 17.38
C LEU A 17 5.25 19.88 16.75
N VAL A 18 5.65 18.61 16.77
CA VAL A 18 4.80 17.50 16.33
C VAL A 18 3.58 17.41 17.23
N ASP A 19 3.73 17.45 18.54
CA ASP A 19 2.62 17.37 19.47
C ASP A 19 1.64 18.55 19.35
N ALA A 20 2.15 19.77 19.16
CA ALA A 20 1.32 20.95 18.89
C ALA A 20 0.56 20.83 17.56
N PHE A 21 1.20 20.30 16.52
CA PHE A 21 0.55 20.01 15.24
C PHE A 21 -0.51 18.93 15.41
N MET A 22 -0.19 17.83 16.06
CA MET A 22 -1.13 16.70 16.29
C MET A 22 -2.32 17.12 17.15
N ALA A 23 -2.14 18.01 18.12
CA ALA A 23 -3.26 18.54 18.91
C ALA A 23 -4.34 19.21 18.00
N ARG A 24 -3.89 19.96 16.97
CA ARG A 24 -4.82 20.55 15.97
C ARG A 24 -5.48 19.48 15.10
N VAL A 25 -4.71 18.50 14.62
CA VAL A 25 -5.25 17.41 13.80
C VAL A 25 -6.31 16.60 14.56
N VAL A 26 -6.02 16.25 15.81
CA VAL A 26 -6.98 15.51 16.67
C VAL A 26 -8.25 16.33 16.93
N ALA A 27 -8.13 17.63 17.17
CA ALA A 27 -9.27 18.51 17.37
C ALA A 27 -10.16 18.63 16.13
N GLN A 28 -9.56 18.61 14.92
CA GLN A 28 -10.29 18.67 13.64
C GLN A 28 -10.91 17.33 13.22
N SER A 29 -10.36 16.22 13.67
CA SER A 29 -10.76 14.86 13.28
C SER A 29 -10.91 13.95 14.51
N PRO A 30 -11.83 14.24 15.43
CA PRO A 30 -11.95 13.49 16.67
C PRO A 30 -12.35 12.03 16.44
N GLY A 31 -11.71 11.11 17.16
CA GLY A 31 -12.00 9.66 17.10
C GLY A 31 -11.36 8.89 15.92
N GLU A 32 -10.60 9.55 15.05
CA GLU A 32 -9.96 8.92 13.89
C GLU A 32 -8.55 8.40 14.23
N VAL A 33 -8.45 7.40 15.08
CA VAL A 33 -7.20 6.93 15.71
C VAL A 33 -6.15 6.51 14.69
N GLU A 34 -6.54 5.72 13.68
CA GLU A 34 -5.63 5.23 12.63
C GLU A 34 -5.09 6.39 11.78
N PHE A 35 -5.93 7.37 11.50
CA PHE A 35 -5.53 8.59 10.78
C PHE A 35 -4.51 9.40 11.60
N HIS A 36 -4.76 9.58 12.90
CA HIS A 36 -3.83 10.29 13.78
C HIS A 36 -2.46 9.59 13.85
N GLN A 37 -2.45 8.25 13.91
CA GLN A 37 -1.21 7.47 13.95
C GLN A 37 -0.38 7.69 12.68
N ALA A 38 -0.99 7.59 11.50
CA ALA A 38 -0.32 7.78 10.23
C ALA A 38 0.21 9.22 10.06
N VAL A 39 -0.61 10.21 10.43
CA VAL A 39 -0.19 11.62 10.38
C VAL A 39 1.00 11.89 11.31
N LYS A 40 0.99 11.32 12.53
CA LYS A 40 2.09 11.49 13.50
C LYS A 40 3.40 10.89 12.99
N GLU A 41 3.35 9.70 12.38
CA GLU A 41 4.54 9.05 11.76
C GLU A 41 5.17 9.94 10.68
N VAL A 42 4.34 10.46 9.78
CA VAL A 42 4.81 11.34 8.71
C VAL A 42 5.34 12.66 9.30
N ALA A 43 4.58 13.28 10.20
CA ALA A 43 4.96 14.55 10.82
C ALA A 43 6.33 14.48 11.49
N ARG A 44 6.63 13.41 12.24
CA ARG A 44 7.96 13.19 12.83
C ARG A 44 9.08 13.18 11.79
N SER A 45 8.83 12.55 10.65
CA SER A 45 9.83 12.45 9.58
C SER A 45 10.07 13.77 8.87
N VAL A 46 9.03 14.60 8.67
CA VAL A 46 9.10 15.77 7.78
C VAL A 46 9.16 17.13 8.52
N MET A 47 8.83 17.16 9.81
CA MET A 47 8.80 18.40 10.59
C MET A 47 10.13 19.18 10.55
N PRO A 48 11.32 18.54 10.63
CA PRO A 48 12.60 19.27 10.48
C PRO A 48 12.68 20.03 9.16
N LEU A 49 12.25 19.40 8.07
CA LEU A 49 12.27 19.98 6.74
C LEU A 49 11.25 21.12 6.61
N VAL A 50 10.04 20.94 7.16
CA VAL A 50 9.01 21.98 7.19
C VAL A 50 9.54 23.21 7.94
N GLN A 51 10.20 23.02 9.08
CA GLN A 51 10.74 24.13 9.88
C GLN A 51 11.91 24.84 9.19
N SER A 52 12.76 24.13 8.47
CA SER A 52 13.89 24.72 7.75
C SER A 52 13.50 25.43 6.45
N THR A 53 12.37 25.05 5.83
CA THR A 53 11.94 25.56 4.52
C THR A 53 10.86 26.63 4.67
N LYS A 54 11.22 27.89 4.45
CA LYS A 54 10.31 29.05 4.60
C LYS A 54 9.04 28.88 3.75
N ALA A 55 9.16 28.49 2.48
CA ALA A 55 8.04 28.30 1.57
C ALA A 55 7.01 27.26 2.07
N TYR A 56 7.46 26.17 2.67
CA TYR A 56 6.55 25.13 3.22
C TYR A 56 5.78 25.61 4.44
N ARG A 57 6.42 26.43 5.30
CA ARG A 57 5.74 27.03 6.46
C ARG A 57 4.71 28.06 6.04
N GLU A 58 5.06 28.97 5.11
CA GLU A 58 4.17 30.02 4.63
C GLU A 58 2.96 29.45 3.90
N ALA A 59 3.16 28.44 3.06
CA ALA A 59 2.09 27.73 2.36
C ALA A 59 1.31 26.76 3.27
N LYS A 60 1.68 26.61 4.56
CA LYS A 60 1.05 25.67 5.51
C LYS A 60 0.89 24.25 4.95
N VAL A 61 1.92 23.76 4.24
CA VAL A 61 1.85 22.53 3.46
C VAL A 61 1.36 21.35 4.30
N LEU A 62 1.89 21.19 5.52
CA LEU A 62 1.53 20.06 6.37
C LEU A 62 0.08 20.15 6.87
N ASP A 63 -0.40 21.35 7.24
CA ASP A 63 -1.79 21.56 7.67
C ASP A 63 -2.79 21.30 6.52
N ARG A 64 -2.42 21.62 5.27
CA ARG A 64 -3.25 21.35 4.08
C ARG A 64 -3.27 19.87 3.73
N LEU A 65 -2.15 19.16 3.84
CA LEU A 65 -2.05 17.73 3.50
C LEU A 65 -2.90 16.82 4.38
N VAL A 66 -3.27 17.24 5.59
CA VAL A 66 -4.08 16.43 6.51
C VAL A 66 -5.58 16.65 6.32
N VAL A 67 -5.97 17.59 5.46
CA VAL A 67 -7.38 17.85 5.11
C VAL A 67 -7.64 17.33 3.70
N PRO A 68 -8.57 16.38 3.49
CA PRO A 68 -8.95 15.94 2.16
C PRO A 68 -9.48 17.11 1.30
N GLU A 69 -9.13 17.13 0.02
CA GLU A 69 -9.71 18.10 -0.94
C GLU A 69 -11.22 17.90 -1.06
N ASN A 70 -11.69 16.62 -1.11
CA ASN A 70 -13.11 16.30 -1.12
C ASN A 70 -13.41 15.00 -0.37
N VAL A 71 -14.60 14.94 0.23
CA VAL A 71 -15.15 13.72 0.84
C VAL A 71 -16.59 13.54 0.38
N TYR A 72 -16.87 12.42 -0.25
CA TYR A 72 -18.22 12.02 -0.65
C TYR A 72 -18.69 10.89 0.26
N MET A 73 -19.82 11.08 0.92
CA MET A 73 -20.53 10.04 1.66
C MET A 73 -21.94 9.91 1.07
N PHE A 74 -22.34 8.70 0.77
CA PHE A 74 -23.62 8.43 0.12
C PHE A 74 -24.25 7.14 0.62
N ARG A 75 -25.56 7.07 0.53
CA ARG A 75 -26.36 5.89 0.85
C ARG A 75 -26.42 4.97 -0.36
N VAL A 76 -26.10 3.68 -0.16
CA VAL A 76 -26.21 2.63 -1.18
C VAL A 76 -27.38 1.73 -0.82
N VAL A 77 -28.43 1.77 -1.63
CA VAL A 77 -29.65 0.93 -1.44
C VAL A 77 -29.64 -0.14 -2.50
N TRP A 78 -29.81 -1.39 -2.09
CA TRP A 78 -29.84 -2.54 -2.98
C TRP A 78 -30.78 -3.63 -2.42
N THR A 79 -31.13 -4.62 -3.25
CA THR A 79 -32.03 -5.71 -2.87
C THR A 79 -31.27 -7.03 -2.83
N ASP A 80 -31.41 -7.79 -1.76
CA ASP A 80 -30.82 -9.14 -1.64
C ASP A 80 -31.60 -10.20 -2.41
N ASP A 81 -31.15 -11.46 -2.32
CA ASP A 81 -31.78 -12.57 -3.04
C ASP A 81 -33.16 -12.97 -2.44
N ALA A 82 -33.46 -12.55 -1.20
CA ALA A 82 -34.79 -12.73 -0.60
C ALA A 82 -35.78 -11.63 -1.01
N GLY A 83 -35.32 -10.61 -1.76
CA GLY A 83 -36.15 -9.46 -2.15
C GLY A 83 -36.18 -8.35 -1.10
N GLU A 84 -35.41 -8.46 -0.02
CA GLU A 84 -35.36 -7.47 1.05
C GLU A 84 -34.45 -6.31 0.71
N VAL A 85 -34.87 -5.09 1.09
CA VAL A 85 -34.10 -3.87 0.87
C VAL A 85 -32.98 -3.76 1.89
N GLN A 86 -31.77 -3.67 1.40
CA GLN A 86 -30.53 -3.48 2.18
C GLN A 86 -30.00 -2.06 2.02
N VAL A 87 -29.37 -1.53 3.08
CA VAL A 87 -28.83 -0.16 3.11
C VAL A 87 -27.41 -0.19 3.65
N ASN A 88 -26.48 0.31 2.86
CA ASN A 88 -25.06 0.48 3.23
C ASN A 88 -24.63 1.94 3.05
N ARG A 89 -23.49 2.28 3.66
CA ARG A 89 -22.81 3.57 3.47
C ARG A 89 -21.70 3.41 2.45
N GLY A 90 -21.67 4.29 1.48
CA GLY A 90 -20.58 4.40 0.51
C GLY A 90 -19.76 5.67 0.76
N TYR A 91 -18.47 5.60 0.46
CA TYR A 91 -17.52 6.70 0.67
C TYR A 91 -16.53 6.81 -0.48
N ARG A 92 -16.11 8.05 -0.78
CA ARG A 92 -14.90 8.34 -1.53
C ARG A 92 -14.19 9.53 -0.91
N VAL A 93 -12.95 9.34 -0.48
CA VAL A 93 -12.05 10.38 0.01
C VAL A 93 -11.06 10.70 -1.10
N GLN A 94 -11.12 11.92 -1.60
CA GLN A 94 -10.19 12.51 -2.56
C GLN A 94 -9.23 13.38 -1.76
N MET A 95 -8.03 12.82 -1.46
CA MET A 95 -7.12 13.42 -0.50
C MET A 95 -6.26 14.51 -1.11
N SER A 96 -5.66 14.26 -2.27
CA SER A 96 -4.83 15.24 -2.99
C SER A 96 -4.74 14.93 -4.47
N SER A 97 -4.94 15.92 -5.31
CA SER A 97 -4.81 15.88 -6.78
C SER A 97 -3.55 16.58 -7.31
N LEU A 98 -2.68 17.08 -6.43
CA LEU A 98 -1.53 17.91 -6.81
C LEU A 98 -0.56 17.26 -7.80
N LEU A 99 -0.46 15.93 -7.79
CA LEU A 99 0.44 15.17 -8.67
C LEU A 99 -0.29 14.42 -9.80
N GLY A 100 -1.60 14.56 -9.92
CA GLY A 100 -2.42 13.89 -10.92
C GLY A 100 -3.79 13.48 -10.40
N PRO A 101 -4.61 12.75 -11.19
CA PRO A 101 -5.92 12.32 -10.76
C PRO A 101 -5.86 11.52 -9.47
N TYR A 102 -6.88 11.67 -8.61
CA TYR A 102 -6.96 10.88 -7.38
C TYR A 102 -6.88 9.38 -7.71
N LYS A 103 -6.07 8.65 -6.98
CA LYS A 103 -5.84 7.23 -7.24
C LYS A 103 -5.81 6.45 -5.95
N GLY A 104 -6.58 5.36 -5.89
CA GLY A 104 -6.57 4.42 -4.77
C GLY A 104 -7.78 3.51 -4.76
N GLY A 105 -7.69 2.42 -3.99
CA GLY A 105 -8.64 1.32 -4.00
C GLY A 105 -10.01 1.65 -3.40
N LEU A 106 -10.97 0.79 -3.72
CA LEU A 106 -12.25 0.66 -3.03
C LEU A 106 -12.20 -0.56 -2.12
N ARG A 107 -12.59 -0.40 -0.86
CA ARG A 107 -12.66 -1.50 0.13
C ARG A 107 -14.12 -1.80 0.47
N PHE A 108 -14.53 -3.06 0.34
CA PHE A 108 -15.83 -3.53 0.81
C PHE A 108 -15.64 -4.45 2.01
N HIS A 109 -15.89 -3.91 3.19
CA HIS A 109 -15.71 -4.63 4.45
C HIS A 109 -16.49 -3.95 5.57
N PRO A 110 -17.09 -4.71 6.53
CA PRO A 110 -17.87 -4.13 7.63
C PRO A 110 -17.15 -3.09 8.49
N SER A 111 -15.81 -3.14 8.57
CA SER A 111 -15.01 -2.17 9.33
C SER A 111 -14.82 -0.83 8.63
N VAL A 112 -15.30 -0.66 7.40
CA VAL A 112 -15.11 0.58 6.64
C VAL A 112 -15.92 1.71 7.27
N ASN A 113 -15.21 2.78 7.61
CA ASN A 113 -15.74 4.04 8.07
C ASN A 113 -14.89 5.20 7.52
N LEU A 114 -15.31 6.43 7.76
CA LEU A 114 -14.61 7.60 7.21
C LEU A 114 -13.18 7.74 7.73
N GLY A 115 -12.92 7.51 9.02
CA GLY A 115 -11.59 7.63 9.63
C GLY A 115 -10.60 6.64 9.01
N VAL A 116 -11.02 5.38 8.85
CA VAL A 116 -10.20 4.36 8.17
C VAL A 116 -9.90 4.77 6.72
N LEU A 117 -10.88 5.32 5.99
CA LEU A 117 -10.66 5.73 4.62
C LEU A 117 -9.80 6.99 4.49
N LYS A 118 -9.90 7.94 5.42
CA LYS A 118 -8.99 9.11 5.51
C LYS A 118 -7.54 8.66 5.76
N PHE A 119 -7.34 7.76 6.71
CA PHE A 119 -6.05 7.12 6.95
C PHE A 119 -5.47 6.54 5.67
N LEU A 120 -6.23 5.65 5.02
CA LEU A 120 -5.78 4.98 3.80
C LEU A 120 -5.56 5.95 2.62
N ALA A 121 -6.37 7.01 2.51
CA ALA A 121 -6.22 8.03 1.47
C ALA A 121 -4.96 8.87 1.69
N PHE A 122 -4.67 9.25 2.94
CA PHE A 122 -3.47 9.96 3.32
C PHE A 122 -2.20 9.14 2.99
N GLU A 123 -2.14 7.90 3.43
CA GLU A 123 -1.05 6.97 3.10
C GLU A 123 -0.89 6.78 1.57
N GLN A 124 -2.02 6.78 0.85
CA GLN A 124 -2.00 6.63 -0.60
C GLN A 124 -1.36 7.83 -1.32
N VAL A 125 -1.49 9.06 -0.80
CA VAL A 125 -0.78 10.24 -1.33
C VAL A 125 0.72 10.00 -1.30
N PHE A 126 1.27 9.56 -0.17
CA PHE A 126 2.70 9.29 -0.02
C PHE A 126 3.16 8.12 -0.89
N LYS A 127 2.42 7.04 -0.92
CA LYS A 127 2.73 5.89 -1.78
C LYS A 127 2.78 6.27 -3.25
N ASN A 128 1.77 6.98 -3.74
CA ASN A 128 1.66 7.35 -5.16
C ASN A 128 2.75 8.35 -5.56
N SER A 129 3.06 9.30 -4.69
CA SER A 129 4.10 10.31 -4.95
C SER A 129 5.50 9.71 -5.06
N LEU A 130 5.77 8.58 -4.42
CA LEU A 130 7.04 7.85 -4.57
C LEU A 130 7.22 7.27 -5.95
N THR A 131 6.12 6.88 -6.63
CA THR A 131 6.21 6.41 -8.01
C THR A 131 6.62 7.55 -8.95
N THR A 132 7.11 7.21 -10.14
CA THR A 132 7.41 8.20 -11.18
C THR A 132 6.16 8.65 -11.94
N LEU A 133 5.00 8.13 -11.56
CA LEU A 133 3.73 8.31 -12.28
C LEU A 133 2.99 9.56 -11.78
N LEU A 134 2.16 10.13 -12.66
CA LEU A 134 1.30 11.27 -12.34
C LEU A 134 0.02 10.78 -11.66
N LEU A 135 0.09 10.60 -10.35
CA LEU A 135 -1.00 10.05 -9.54
C LEU A 135 -1.16 10.87 -8.26
N GLY A 136 -2.36 11.35 -8.04
CA GLY A 136 -2.82 11.89 -6.76
C GLY A 136 -3.16 10.77 -5.78
N GLY A 137 -3.78 11.09 -4.65
CA GLY A 137 -4.16 10.13 -3.62
C GLY A 137 -5.65 10.16 -3.28
N GLY A 138 -6.26 9.00 -3.21
CA GLY A 138 -7.64 8.85 -2.78
C GLY A 138 -7.95 7.44 -2.30
N LYS A 139 -9.06 7.28 -1.59
CA LYS A 139 -9.53 5.98 -1.10
C LYS A 139 -11.05 5.99 -1.00
N GLY A 140 -11.67 4.83 -1.19
CA GLY A 140 -13.10 4.71 -1.03
C GLY A 140 -13.52 3.33 -0.56
N GLY A 141 -14.82 3.15 -0.43
CA GLY A 141 -15.36 1.85 -0.05
C GLY A 141 -16.74 1.93 0.58
N SER A 142 -17.12 0.83 1.20
CA SER A 142 -18.41 0.67 1.86
C SER A 142 -18.30 -0.33 3.01
N ASP A 143 -19.20 -0.19 3.98
CA ASP A 143 -19.43 -1.16 5.07
C ASP A 143 -20.13 -2.46 4.58
N PHE A 144 -20.33 -2.61 3.28
CA PHE A 144 -20.83 -3.84 2.67
C PHE A 144 -19.82 -4.99 2.80
N ASP A 145 -20.30 -6.16 3.22
CA ASP A 145 -19.50 -7.40 3.23
C ASP A 145 -19.88 -8.30 2.04
N PRO A 146 -18.99 -8.45 1.04
CA PRO A 146 -19.25 -9.34 -0.09
C PRO A 146 -19.11 -10.83 0.26
N LYS A 147 -18.58 -11.15 1.45
CA LYS A 147 -18.34 -12.52 1.87
C LYS A 147 -19.65 -13.24 2.12
N GLY A 148 -19.83 -14.40 1.47
CA GLY A 148 -21.04 -15.20 1.59
C GLY A 148 -22.23 -14.68 0.78
N ARG A 149 -22.08 -13.58 0.03
CA ARG A 149 -23.11 -13.07 -0.87
C ARG A 149 -23.05 -13.75 -2.24
N SER A 150 -24.22 -13.89 -2.88
CA SER A 150 -24.30 -14.39 -4.25
C SER A 150 -23.68 -13.39 -5.24
N ASP A 151 -23.32 -13.85 -6.43
CA ASP A 151 -22.85 -12.98 -7.51
C ASP A 151 -23.91 -11.95 -7.92
N GLY A 152 -25.21 -12.33 -7.87
CA GLY A 152 -26.33 -11.44 -8.12
C GLY A 152 -26.44 -10.31 -7.09
N GLU A 153 -26.29 -10.62 -5.79
CA GLU A 153 -26.29 -9.63 -4.71
C GLU A 153 -25.11 -8.66 -4.86
N VAL A 154 -23.89 -9.18 -5.07
CA VAL A 154 -22.69 -8.35 -5.25
C VAL A 154 -22.83 -7.46 -6.50
N MET A 155 -23.39 -7.97 -7.57
CA MET A 155 -23.64 -7.19 -8.78
C MET A 155 -24.63 -6.04 -8.53
N ARG A 156 -25.77 -6.31 -7.88
CA ARG A 156 -26.78 -5.27 -7.54
C ARG A 156 -26.16 -4.20 -6.62
N PHE A 157 -25.40 -4.63 -5.61
CA PHE A 157 -24.68 -3.69 -4.75
C PHE A 157 -23.70 -2.82 -5.54
N CYS A 158 -22.82 -3.41 -6.35
CA CYS A 158 -21.85 -2.68 -7.16
C CYS A 158 -22.51 -1.68 -8.12
N GLN A 159 -23.62 -2.06 -8.73
CA GLN A 159 -24.39 -1.18 -9.64
C GLN A 159 -24.97 0.02 -8.88
N SER A 160 -25.56 -0.20 -7.70
CA SER A 160 -26.09 0.87 -6.85
C SER A 160 -24.96 1.78 -6.33
N PHE A 161 -23.86 1.21 -5.85
CA PHE A 161 -22.69 1.96 -5.41
C PHE A 161 -22.15 2.87 -6.53
N MET A 162 -21.99 2.31 -7.74
CA MET A 162 -21.50 3.08 -8.89
C MET A 162 -22.49 4.14 -9.36
N ALA A 163 -23.79 3.92 -9.24
CA ALA A 163 -24.82 4.93 -9.56
C ALA A 163 -24.71 6.18 -8.67
N CYS A 164 -24.19 6.04 -7.45
CA CYS A 164 -23.89 7.20 -6.60
C CYS A 164 -22.51 7.83 -6.90
N LEU A 165 -21.53 6.99 -7.26
CA LEU A 165 -20.13 7.43 -7.37
C LEU A 165 -19.77 8.01 -8.75
N PHE A 166 -20.41 7.59 -9.83
CA PHE A 166 -19.93 7.81 -11.22
C PHE A 166 -19.68 9.27 -11.60
N ARG A 167 -20.37 10.24 -10.97
CA ARG A 167 -20.20 11.67 -11.24
C ARG A 167 -18.90 12.26 -10.68
N HIS A 168 -18.28 11.55 -9.75
CA HIS A 168 -17.10 12.01 -8.99
C HIS A 168 -15.81 11.31 -9.43
N ILE A 169 -15.88 10.41 -10.42
CA ILE A 169 -14.74 9.65 -10.93
C ILE A 169 -14.62 9.78 -12.45
N GLY A 170 -13.45 9.47 -12.97
CA GLY A 170 -13.13 9.51 -14.39
C GLY A 170 -11.63 9.42 -14.60
N SER A 171 -11.20 9.10 -15.81
CA SER A 171 -9.79 8.89 -16.17
C SER A 171 -8.86 10.05 -15.80
N GLU A 172 -9.36 11.27 -15.81
CA GLU A 172 -8.60 12.51 -15.56
C GLU A 172 -8.91 13.16 -14.20
N ILE A 173 -9.89 12.60 -13.46
CA ILE A 173 -10.34 13.16 -12.18
C ILE A 173 -9.96 12.24 -11.02
N ASP A 174 -10.49 11.01 -11.05
CA ASP A 174 -10.35 10.06 -9.96
C ASP A 174 -10.49 8.63 -10.51
N VAL A 175 -9.48 7.81 -10.28
CA VAL A 175 -9.39 6.44 -10.82
C VAL A 175 -9.34 5.43 -9.68
N PRO A 176 -10.49 4.92 -9.21
CA PRO A 176 -10.53 3.87 -8.21
C PRO A 176 -9.93 2.55 -8.72
N ALA A 177 -9.53 1.70 -7.78
CA ALA A 177 -9.00 0.35 -8.01
C ALA A 177 -9.63 -0.66 -7.04
N GLY A 178 -9.23 -1.93 -7.14
CA GLY A 178 -9.58 -2.93 -6.14
C GLY A 178 -8.77 -2.78 -4.85
N ASP A 179 -9.34 -3.28 -3.76
CA ASP A 179 -8.77 -3.44 -2.43
C ASP A 179 -9.49 -4.59 -1.72
N ILE A 180 -9.40 -4.73 -0.39
CA ILE A 180 -10.12 -5.79 0.36
C ILE A 180 -11.61 -5.83 -0.02
N GLY A 181 -12.10 -7.00 -0.39
CA GLY A 181 -13.48 -7.21 -0.81
C GLY A 181 -13.84 -6.69 -2.21
N VAL A 182 -12.87 -6.16 -2.96
CA VAL A 182 -13.06 -5.67 -4.33
C VAL A 182 -11.98 -6.26 -5.24
N GLY A 183 -12.30 -7.37 -5.86
CA GLY A 183 -11.47 -8.05 -6.85
C GLY A 183 -11.92 -7.79 -8.29
N GLY A 184 -11.42 -8.62 -9.22
CA GLY A 184 -11.75 -8.49 -10.65
C GLY A 184 -13.24 -8.60 -10.96
N ARG A 185 -14.00 -9.40 -10.19
CA ARG A 185 -15.45 -9.53 -10.30
C ARG A 185 -16.16 -8.20 -10.00
N GLU A 186 -15.86 -7.62 -8.84
CA GLU A 186 -16.44 -6.35 -8.40
C GLU A 186 -16.04 -5.20 -9.34
N ILE A 187 -14.78 -5.14 -9.76
CA ILE A 187 -14.31 -4.17 -10.77
C ILE A 187 -15.09 -4.32 -12.07
N GLY A 188 -15.39 -5.56 -12.48
CA GLY A 188 -16.21 -5.81 -13.66
C GLY A 188 -17.61 -5.22 -13.55
N TYR A 189 -18.28 -5.46 -12.42
CA TYR A 189 -19.63 -4.93 -12.18
C TYR A 189 -19.65 -3.41 -12.05
N LEU A 190 -18.67 -2.84 -11.35
CA LEU A 190 -18.51 -1.39 -11.20
C LEU A 190 -18.24 -0.71 -12.55
N PHE A 191 -17.29 -1.23 -13.34
CA PHE A 191 -16.95 -0.66 -14.64
C PHE A 191 -18.08 -0.79 -15.65
N GLY A 192 -18.77 -1.94 -15.68
CA GLY A 192 -19.94 -2.14 -16.54
C GLY A 192 -21.03 -1.10 -16.28
N GLN A 193 -21.31 -0.81 -15.01
CA GLN A 193 -22.29 0.21 -14.63
C GLN A 193 -21.79 1.63 -14.95
N TYR A 194 -20.52 1.95 -14.67
CA TYR A 194 -19.91 3.23 -15.03
C TYR A 194 -20.06 3.50 -16.54
N ARG A 195 -19.63 2.53 -17.36
CA ARG A 195 -19.73 2.63 -18.82
C ARG A 195 -21.16 2.83 -19.31
N LYS A 196 -22.13 2.13 -18.69
CA LYS A 196 -23.55 2.28 -19.03
C LYS A 196 -24.07 3.69 -18.73
N LEU A 197 -23.69 4.26 -17.58
CA LEU A 197 -24.17 5.58 -17.15
C LEU A 197 -23.50 6.73 -17.91
N THR A 198 -22.20 6.63 -18.14
CA THR A 198 -21.41 7.70 -18.79
C THR A 198 -21.36 7.60 -20.30
N ARG A 199 -21.64 6.43 -20.87
CA ARG A 199 -21.44 6.10 -22.30
C ARG A 199 -19.97 6.25 -22.74
N ARG A 200 -19.02 6.10 -21.79
CA ARG A 200 -17.57 6.19 -22.04
C ARG A 200 -16.90 4.85 -21.79
N PHE A 201 -15.92 4.53 -22.61
CA PHE A 201 -14.99 3.45 -22.38
C PHE A 201 -13.59 4.07 -22.18
N ASP A 202 -13.34 4.52 -20.98
CA ASP A 202 -12.10 5.20 -20.60
C ASP A 202 -11.39 4.49 -19.44
N GLY A 203 -10.30 5.08 -18.91
CA GLY A 203 -9.50 4.56 -17.84
C GLY A 203 -10.05 4.77 -16.42
N ALA A 204 -11.36 4.95 -16.25
CA ALA A 204 -11.98 5.35 -14.97
C ALA A 204 -11.80 4.38 -13.79
N LEU A 205 -11.43 3.15 -14.02
CA LEU A 205 -11.15 2.13 -13.00
C LEU A 205 -9.91 1.33 -13.42
N THR A 206 -9.12 0.86 -12.46
CA THR A 206 -8.04 -0.10 -12.71
C THR A 206 -8.28 -1.44 -12.00
N GLY A 207 -7.57 -2.47 -12.44
CA GLY A 207 -7.83 -3.85 -12.05
C GLY A 207 -8.83 -4.55 -12.97
N LYS A 208 -9.02 -4.00 -14.19
CA LYS A 208 -9.83 -4.59 -15.24
C LYS A 208 -9.22 -5.91 -15.74
N SER A 209 -10.04 -6.77 -16.33
CA SER A 209 -9.52 -7.93 -17.03
C SER A 209 -8.71 -7.51 -18.27
N ILE A 210 -7.69 -8.29 -18.60
CA ILE A 210 -6.84 -8.08 -19.78
C ILE A 210 -7.68 -7.94 -21.06
N ASN A 211 -8.82 -8.64 -21.14
CA ASN A 211 -9.65 -8.64 -22.34
C ASN A 211 -10.36 -7.30 -22.62
N TRP A 212 -10.49 -6.45 -21.61
CA TRP A 212 -11.21 -5.16 -21.72
C TRP A 212 -10.50 -4.03 -20.97
N GLY A 213 -9.20 -3.89 -21.19
CA GLY A 213 -8.41 -2.73 -20.79
C GLY A 213 -7.55 -2.91 -19.56
N GLY A 214 -7.48 -4.11 -18.99
CA GLY A 214 -6.58 -4.43 -17.89
C GLY A 214 -5.11 -4.54 -18.35
N SER A 215 -4.21 -4.42 -17.39
CA SER A 215 -2.77 -4.65 -17.60
C SER A 215 -2.37 -6.06 -17.17
N SER A 216 -1.46 -6.66 -17.93
CA SER A 216 -0.76 -7.86 -17.49
C SER A 216 0.04 -7.58 -16.22
N LEU A 217 0.40 -8.61 -15.48
CA LEU A 217 1.19 -8.51 -14.25
C LEU A 217 0.51 -7.82 -13.05
N ARG A 218 -0.77 -7.40 -13.16
CA ARG A 218 -1.42 -6.68 -12.05
C ARG A 218 -1.56 -7.52 -10.76
N PRO A 219 -1.93 -8.81 -10.81
CA PRO A 219 -1.96 -9.67 -9.61
C PRO A 219 -0.59 -9.85 -8.96
N GLU A 220 0.46 -9.95 -9.76
CA GLU A 220 1.85 -10.18 -9.35
C GLU A 220 2.53 -8.93 -8.79
N ALA A 221 2.11 -7.77 -9.24
CA ALA A 221 2.84 -6.51 -9.13
C ALA A 221 3.28 -6.13 -7.71
N THR A 222 2.46 -6.37 -6.71
CA THR A 222 2.79 -6.04 -5.32
C THR A 222 3.90 -6.95 -4.79
N GLY A 223 3.76 -8.27 -4.99
CA GLY A 223 4.78 -9.24 -4.57
C GLY A 223 6.09 -9.07 -5.34
N TYR A 224 6.02 -8.90 -6.66
CA TYR A 224 7.21 -8.65 -7.48
C TYR A 224 7.91 -7.36 -7.07
N GLY A 225 7.15 -6.28 -6.89
CA GLY A 225 7.68 -4.98 -6.47
C GLY A 225 8.41 -5.05 -5.12
N SER A 226 7.85 -5.76 -4.14
CA SER A 226 8.50 -5.91 -2.84
C SER A 226 9.84 -6.66 -2.93
N VAL A 227 9.93 -7.66 -3.82
CA VAL A 227 11.18 -8.39 -4.04
C VAL A 227 12.21 -7.54 -4.79
N TYR A 228 11.81 -6.75 -5.79
CA TYR A 228 12.70 -5.80 -6.45
C TYR A 228 13.25 -4.78 -5.46
N PHE A 229 12.40 -4.19 -4.63
CA PHE A 229 12.81 -3.24 -3.61
C PHE A 229 13.78 -3.86 -2.59
N ALA A 230 13.52 -5.10 -2.14
CA ALA A 230 14.41 -5.83 -1.25
C ALA A 230 15.77 -6.09 -1.89
N ASN A 231 15.78 -6.48 -3.17
CA ASN A 231 17.02 -6.70 -3.92
C ASN A 231 17.87 -5.43 -4.05
N ASP A 232 17.21 -4.29 -4.29
CA ASP A 232 17.88 -2.98 -4.34
C ASP A 232 18.41 -2.56 -2.96
N MET A 233 17.64 -2.82 -1.88
CA MET A 233 18.14 -2.60 -0.50
C MET A 233 19.41 -3.41 -0.22
N LEU A 234 19.42 -4.69 -0.59
CA LEU A 234 20.60 -5.57 -0.46
C LEU A 234 21.76 -5.07 -1.31
N GLY A 235 21.47 -4.52 -2.50
CA GLY A 235 22.45 -3.89 -3.39
C GLY A 235 23.24 -2.75 -2.73
N THR A 236 22.68 -2.04 -1.75
CA THR A 236 23.42 -1.02 -0.96
C THR A 236 24.55 -1.62 -0.12
N ARG A 237 24.53 -2.93 0.11
CA ARG A 237 25.57 -3.70 0.80
C ARG A 237 26.42 -4.57 -0.13
N GLY A 238 26.22 -4.45 -1.46
CA GLY A 238 26.89 -5.28 -2.46
C GLY A 238 26.34 -6.71 -2.53
N GLU A 239 25.12 -6.94 -2.06
CA GLU A 239 24.45 -8.24 -2.02
C GLU A 239 23.19 -8.24 -2.88
N GLY A 240 22.57 -9.40 -3.01
CA GLY A 240 21.26 -9.59 -3.65
C GLY A 240 20.49 -10.71 -2.97
N VAL A 241 19.27 -10.96 -3.41
CA VAL A 241 18.41 -12.02 -2.85
C VAL A 241 18.88 -13.43 -3.20
N GLN A 242 19.72 -13.60 -4.24
CA GLN A 242 20.21 -14.90 -4.67
C GLN A 242 20.93 -15.64 -3.55
N GLY A 243 20.60 -16.91 -3.36
CA GLY A 243 21.18 -17.79 -2.33
C GLY A 243 20.72 -17.52 -0.90
N LYS A 244 19.88 -16.52 -0.67
CA LYS A 244 19.36 -16.18 0.66
C LYS A 244 18.16 -17.04 1.02
N THR A 245 17.98 -17.27 2.33
CA THR A 245 16.82 -17.93 2.89
C THR A 245 15.77 -16.89 3.32
N ALA A 246 14.53 -17.05 2.85
CA ALA A 246 13.47 -16.10 3.10
C ALA A 246 12.28 -16.72 3.82
N THR A 247 11.70 -15.97 4.77
CA THR A 247 10.39 -16.24 5.35
C THR A 247 9.35 -15.30 4.73
N VAL A 248 8.18 -15.83 4.42
CA VAL A 248 7.04 -15.08 3.87
C VAL A 248 5.82 -15.40 4.72
N SER A 249 5.08 -14.39 5.16
CA SER A 249 3.76 -14.57 5.76
C SER A 249 2.65 -14.47 4.73
N GLY A 250 1.49 -15.06 5.05
CA GLY A 250 0.34 -15.07 4.15
C GLY A 250 0.37 -16.20 3.12
N SER A 251 -0.73 -16.33 2.42
CA SER A 251 -0.94 -17.27 1.31
C SER A 251 -1.88 -16.69 0.23
N GLY A 252 -2.13 -15.40 0.26
CA GLY A 252 -2.84 -14.65 -0.75
C GLY A 252 -1.93 -14.19 -1.90
N ASN A 253 -2.47 -13.36 -2.81
CA ASN A 253 -1.74 -12.90 -4.01
C ASN A 253 -0.37 -12.32 -3.70
N VAL A 254 -0.26 -11.41 -2.73
CA VAL A 254 1.02 -10.78 -2.40
C VAL A 254 2.05 -11.84 -2.01
N ALA A 255 1.71 -12.73 -1.08
CA ALA A 255 2.60 -13.79 -0.63
C ALA A 255 2.98 -14.76 -1.76
N GLN A 256 1.99 -15.23 -2.53
CA GLN A 256 2.22 -16.18 -3.64
C GLN A 256 3.22 -15.61 -4.67
N PHE A 257 3.03 -14.35 -5.06
CA PHE A 257 3.88 -13.73 -6.06
C PHE A 257 5.22 -13.23 -5.50
N THR A 258 5.29 -12.91 -4.20
CA THR A 258 6.59 -12.72 -3.51
C THR A 258 7.42 -14.00 -3.57
N VAL A 259 6.83 -15.15 -3.22
CA VAL A 259 7.50 -16.45 -3.31
C VAL A 259 7.94 -16.76 -4.75
N GLN A 260 7.06 -16.52 -5.71
CA GLN A 260 7.38 -16.77 -7.13
C GLN A 260 8.58 -15.94 -7.60
N LYS A 261 8.62 -14.63 -7.30
CA LYS A 261 9.72 -13.77 -7.73
C LYS A 261 11.01 -14.08 -6.97
N LEU A 262 10.96 -14.38 -5.68
CA LEU A 262 12.11 -14.83 -4.89
C LEU A 262 12.73 -16.10 -5.49
N ASN A 263 11.92 -17.10 -5.82
CA ASN A 263 12.38 -18.32 -6.49
C ASN A 263 13.03 -18.01 -7.83
N THR A 264 12.43 -17.10 -8.63
CA THR A 264 12.99 -16.70 -9.94
C THR A 264 14.37 -16.05 -9.80
N LEU A 265 14.59 -15.29 -8.72
CA LEU A 265 15.87 -14.63 -8.43
C LEU A 265 16.82 -15.50 -7.61
N GLY A 266 16.51 -16.77 -7.38
CA GLY A 266 17.39 -17.75 -6.76
C GLY A 266 17.44 -17.71 -5.22
N ALA A 267 16.47 -17.10 -4.56
CA ALA A 267 16.30 -17.21 -3.10
C ALA A 267 15.53 -18.50 -2.74
N LYS A 268 15.73 -18.99 -1.52
CA LYS A 268 15.03 -20.14 -0.98
C LYS A 268 13.96 -19.68 0.01
N VAL A 269 12.68 -19.81 -0.35
CA VAL A 269 11.56 -19.50 0.55
C VAL A 269 11.20 -20.73 1.36
N ILE A 270 11.15 -20.59 2.68
CA ILE A 270 10.94 -21.72 3.61
C ILE A 270 9.62 -21.65 4.38
N THR A 271 8.87 -20.56 4.30
CA THR A 271 7.57 -20.43 5.00
C THR A 271 6.50 -19.79 4.13
N MET A 272 5.26 -20.18 4.35
CA MET A 272 4.03 -19.43 4.06
C MET A 272 3.05 -19.65 5.20
N SER A 273 2.06 -18.75 5.37
CA SER A 273 1.12 -18.85 6.48
C SER A 273 -0.31 -18.48 6.08
N ASP A 274 -1.27 -18.83 6.93
CA ASP A 274 -2.61 -18.26 6.94
C ASP A 274 -3.04 -17.94 8.37
N SER A 275 -4.29 -17.54 8.57
CA SER A 275 -4.81 -17.15 9.90
C SER A 275 -4.72 -18.27 10.96
N ASN A 276 -4.51 -19.52 10.55
CA ASN A 276 -4.49 -20.67 11.45
C ASN A 276 -3.08 -21.15 11.79
N GLY A 277 -2.04 -20.70 11.07
CA GLY A 277 -0.66 -21.08 11.36
C GLY A 277 0.26 -20.97 10.14
N THR A 278 1.46 -21.50 10.31
CA THR A 278 2.57 -21.39 9.37
C THR A 278 3.07 -22.76 8.93
N ILE A 279 3.31 -22.93 7.65
CA ILE A 279 4.10 -24.06 7.13
C ILE A 279 5.58 -23.70 7.12
N VAL A 280 6.42 -24.67 7.49
CA VAL A 280 7.88 -24.57 7.42
C VAL A 280 8.39 -25.73 6.59
N ASP A 281 9.08 -25.41 5.50
CA ASP A 281 9.67 -26.38 4.58
C ASP A 281 11.14 -26.01 4.33
N MET A 282 12.04 -26.68 5.05
CA MET A 282 13.48 -26.37 4.98
C MET A 282 14.13 -26.73 3.64
N ASP A 283 13.49 -27.59 2.85
CA ASP A 283 13.91 -27.88 1.47
C ASP A 283 13.57 -26.76 0.50
N GLY A 284 12.66 -25.85 0.92
CA GLY A 284 12.19 -24.71 0.16
C GLY A 284 10.88 -24.98 -0.56
N ILE A 285 10.06 -23.91 -0.67
CA ILE A 285 8.80 -23.88 -1.42
C ILE A 285 9.14 -23.49 -2.87
N ASN A 286 9.52 -24.48 -3.68
CA ASN A 286 9.86 -24.32 -5.10
C ASN A 286 8.61 -24.05 -5.98
N ALA A 287 8.80 -23.95 -7.28
CA ALA A 287 7.72 -23.65 -8.24
C ALA A 287 6.56 -24.65 -8.19
N ASP A 288 6.84 -25.96 -8.10
CA ASP A 288 5.81 -27.01 -8.07
C ASP A 288 5.00 -26.96 -6.75
N LYS A 289 5.70 -26.79 -5.64
CA LYS A 289 5.09 -26.65 -4.32
C LYS A 289 4.24 -25.36 -4.24
N LEU A 290 4.72 -24.27 -4.83
CA LEU A 290 3.95 -23.03 -4.93
C LEU A 290 2.71 -23.20 -5.81
N ALA A 291 2.81 -23.88 -6.94
CA ALA A 291 1.66 -24.14 -7.81
C ALA A 291 0.57 -24.95 -7.08
N TRP A 292 0.97 -25.94 -6.27
CA TRP A 292 0.07 -26.69 -5.42
C TRP A 292 -0.64 -25.79 -4.37
N ILE A 293 0.14 -24.85 -3.73
CA ILE A 293 -0.44 -23.87 -2.79
C ILE A 293 -1.43 -22.95 -3.50
N MET A 294 -1.08 -22.47 -4.70
CA MET A 294 -1.98 -21.61 -5.49
C MET A 294 -3.29 -22.32 -5.83
N GLU A 295 -3.24 -23.59 -6.23
CA GLU A 295 -4.44 -24.39 -6.45
C GLU A 295 -5.24 -24.56 -5.16
N LEU A 296 -4.58 -24.92 -4.05
CA LEU A 296 -5.22 -25.06 -2.74
C LEU A 296 -5.95 -23.77 -2.33
N LYS A 297 -5.32 -22.64 -2.44
CA LYS A 297 -5.86 -21.36 -1.94
C LYS A 297 -6.87 -20.72 -2.89
N ASN A 298 -6.58 -20.73 -4.19
CA ASN A 298 -7.33 -19.96 -5.18
C ASN A 298 -8.50 -20.76 -5.77
N VAL A 299 -8.37 -22.09 -5.88
CA VAL A 299 -9.39 -22.96 -6.45
C VAL A 299 -10.16 -23.71 -5.36
N ARG A 300 -9.45 -24.50 -4.54
CA ARG A 300 -10.07 -25.35 -3.50
C ARG A 300 -10.49 -24.56 -2.25
N ARG A 301 -9.93 -23.34 -2.04
CA ARG A 301 -10.15 -22.48 -0.86
C ARG A 301 -9.80 -23.17 0.47
N GLY A 302 -8.84 -24.10 0.41
CA GLY A 302 -8.35 -24.89 1.54
C GLY A 302 -7.46 -24.12 2.49
N ARG A 303 -6.98 -24.79 3.54
CA ARG A 303 -6.09 -24.24 4.57
C ARG A 303 -4.65 -24.64 4.30
N ILE A 304 -3.71 -23.74 4.63
CA ILE A 304 -2.28 -23.99 4.38
C ILE A 304 -1.76 -25.21 5.15
N SER A 305 -2.42 -25.62 6.24
CA SER A 305 -2.10 -26.84 7.01
C SER A 305 -2.11 -28.11 6.18
N GLU A 306 -2.90 -28.18 5.08
CA GLU A 306 -2.94 -29.32 4.19
C GLU A 306 -1.63 -29.59 3.48
N TYR A 307 -0.78 -28.56 3.34
CA TYR A 307 0.55 -28.67 2.72
C TYR A 307 1.45 -29.68 3.43
N ALA A 308 1.51 -29.61 4.78
CA ALA A 308 2.33 -30.52 5.57
C ALA A 308 1.86 -32.00 5.50
N ASN A 309 0.59 -32.22 5.21
CA ASN A 309 0.07 -33.57 4.95
C ASN A 309 0.46 -34.10 3.57
N HIS A 310 0.64 -33.18 2.58
CA HIS A 310 0.96 -33.53 1.21
C HIS A 310 2.47 -33.66 0.95
N PHE A 311 3.27 -32.73 1.48
CA PHE A 311 4.72 -32.73 1.29
C PHE A 311 5.44 -33.24 2.54
N LYS A 312 6.03 -34.45 2.42
CA LYS A 312 6.81 -35.06 3.51
C LYS A 312 8.03 -34.21 3.84
N GLY A 313 8.29 -34.00 5.13
CA GLY A 313 9.41 -33.15 5.62
C GLY A 313 9.00 -31.71 5.93
N ALA A 314 7.87 -31.24 5.41
CA ALA A 314 7.31 -29.96 5.84
C ALA A 314 6.63 -30.08 7.22
N GLN A 315 6.70 -29.03 8.00
CA GLN A 315 6.06 -28.91 9.32
C GLN A 315 4.93 -27.90 9.25
N TYR A 316 3.92 -28.08 10.10
CA TYR A 316 2.87 -27.09 10.33
C TYR A 316 2.90 -26.61 11.79
N LEU A 317 3.07 -25.34 11.97
CA LEU A 317 3.10 -24.65 13.25
C LEU A 317 1.73 -24.00 13.51
N ALA A 318 0.82 -24.72 14.16
CA ALA A 318 -0.52 -24.26 14.44
C ALA A 318 -0.50 -22.99 15.32
N GLY A 319 -1.28 -21.97 14.94
CA GLY A 319 -1.39 -20.70 15.66
C GLY A 319 -0.11 -19.87 15.73
N LYS A 320 0.95 -20.25 15.00
CA LYS A 320 2.24 -19.52 15.00
C LYS A 320 2.40 -18.69 13.71
N ARG A 321 2.99 -17.50 13.89
CA ARG A 321 3.50 -16.66 12.78
C ARG A 321 4.90 -17.14 12.37
N PRO A 322 5.41 -16.82 11.17
CA PRO A 322 6.71 -17.33 10.68
C PRO A 322 7.94 -16.71 11.34
N TRP A 323 7.78 -15.68 12.16
CA TRP A 323 8.86 -14.80 12.63
C TRP A 323 9.84 -15.47 13.61
N GLY A 324 9.48 -16.62 14.16
CA GLY A 324 10.38 -17.45 14.95
C GLY A 324 11.34 -18.34 14.13
N VAL A 325 11.13 -18.46 12.82
CA VAL A 325 11.93 -19.31 11.94
C VAL A 325 13.19 -18.55 11.50
N PRO A 326 14.41 -19.11 11.68
CA PRO A 326 15.64 -18.45 11.22
C PRO A 326 15.65 -18.20 9.71
N CYS A 327 16.02 -16.99 9.32
CA CYS A 327 16.10 -16.57 7.90
C CYS A 327 17.04 -15.38 7.73
N ASP A 328 17.45 -15.13 6.48
CA ASP A 328 18.19 -13.94 6.08
C ASP A 328 17.23 -12.77 5.81
N LEU A 329 16.11 -13.08 5.16
CA LEU A 329 15.13 -12.10 4.67
C LEU A 329 13.74 -12.44 5.20
N ALA A 330 12.94 -11.42 5.55
CA ALA A 330 11.55 -11.58 5.95
C ALA A 330 10.63 -10.69 5.11
N PHE A 331 9.54 -11.29 4.60
CA PHE A 331 8.54 -10.61 3.79
C PHE A 331 7.16 -10.72 4.43
N PRO A 332 6.78 -9.78 5.30
CA PRO A 332 5.42 -9.73 5.86
C PRO A 332 4.43 -9.37 4.74
N SER A 333 3.60 -10.35 4.33
CA SER A 333 2.74 -10.29 3.15
C SER A 333 1.29 -10.72 3.43
N ALA A 334 0.89 -10.80 4.70
CA ALA A 334 -0.44 -11.26 5.10
C ALA A 334 -1.37 -10.08 5.45
N THR A 335 -1.21 -9.51 6.63
CA THR A 335 -2.14 -8.51 7.17
C THR A 335 -1.42 -7.36 7.86
N GLN A 336 -2.16 -6.27 8.09
CA GLN A 336 -1.65 -5.19 8.93
C GLN A 336 -1.44 -5.69 10.37
N ASN A 337 -0.46 -5.10 11.06
CA ASN A 337 -0.13 -5.36 12.47
C ASN A 337 0.15 -6.85 12.78
N GLU A 338 0.86 -7.53 11.91
CA GLU A 338 1.24 -8.93 12.09
C GLU A 338 2.63 -9.13 12.73
N ILE A 339 3.45 -8.08 12.84
CA ILE A 339 4.75 -8.12 13.53
C ILE A 339 4.68 -7.23 14.76
N GLU A 340 4.76 -7.84 15.92
CA GLU A 340 4.86 -7.15 17.21
C GLU A 340 6.34 -6.96 17.61
N GLU A 341 6.61 -6.22 18.69
CA GLU A 341 7.96 -5.94 19.17
C GLU A 341 8.77 -7.23 19.43
N ASP A 342 8.15 -8.24 20.06
CA ASP A 342 8.79 -9.51 20.36
C ASP A 342 9.12 -10.30 19.08
N ASP A 343 8.25 -10.27 18.07
CA ASP A 343 8.50 -10.87 16.76
C ASP A 343 9.72 -10.22 16.08
N ALA A 344 9.80 -8.88 16.14
CA ALA A 344 10.92 -8.14 15.58
C ALA A 344 12.25 -8.46 16.29
N ARG A 345 12.24 -8.51 17.61
CA ARG A 345 13.40 -8.94 18.40
C ARG A 345 13.85 -10.36 18.06
N GLN A 346 12.87 -11.26 17.87
CA GLN A 346 13.15 -12.64 17.48
C GLN A 346 13.75 -12.75 16.08
N LEU A 347 13.23 -12.00 15.10
CA LEU A 347 13.79 -11.94 13.75
C LEU A 347 15.25 -11.48 13.76
N VAL A 348 15.55 -10.36 14.44
CA VAL A 348 16.91 -9.84 14.57
C VAL A 348 17.83 -10.86 15.26
N LYS A 349 17.38 -11.47 16.37
CA LYS A 349 18.14 -12.50 17.11
C LYS A 349 18.43 -13.73 16.24
N ASN A 350 17.52 -14.10 15.36
CA ASN A 350 17.67 -15.24 14.45
C ASN A 350 18.55 -14.94 13.22
N GLY A 351 19.11 -13.73 13.12
CA GLY A 351 19.99 -13.34 12.03
C GLY A 351 19.32 -12.71 10.82
N CYS A 352 18.02 -12.43 10.88
CA CYS A 352 17.33 -11.68 9.83
C CYS A 352 17.90 -10.26 9.74
N TYR A 353 18.37 -9.86 8.57
CA TYR A 353 18.96 -8.54 8.35
C TYR A 353 18.29 -7.72 7.24
N CYS A 354 17.23 -8.25 6.66
CA CYS A 354 16.37 -7.53 5.72
C CYS A 354 14.91 -7.90 5.96
N VAL A 355 14.09 -6.91 6.30
CA VAL A 355 12.63 -7.02 6.39
C VAL A 355 12.02 -6.11 5.32
N CYS A 356 11.19 -6.65 4.42
CA CYS A 356 10.59 -5.91 3.33
C CYS A 356 9.08 -6.15 3.28
N GLU A 357 8.30 -5.10 3.52
CA GLU A 357 6.86 -5.18 3.72
C GLU A 357 6.07 -5.31 2.41
N GLY A 358 5.49 -6.48 2.17
CA GLY A 358 4.53 -6.70 1.10
C GLY A 358 3.10 -6.27 1.44
N ALA A 359 2.68 -6.44 2.70
CA ALA A 359 1.40 -5.96 3.20
C ALA A 359 1.42 -4.46 3.52
N ASN A 360 0.24 -3.87 3.76
CA ASN A 360 0.15 -2.51 4.24
C ASN A 360 0.30 -2.50 5.76
N MET A 361 1.30 -1.79 6.25
CA MET A 361 1.55 -1.55 7.69
C MET A 361 1.56 -2.86 8.53
N PRO A 362 2.31 -3.90 8.12
CA PRO A 362 2.31 -5.18 8.84
C PRO A 362 3.06 -5.12 10.17
N SER A 363 4.00 -4.16 10.33
CA SER A 363 4.78 -4.00 11.56
C SER A 363 4.18 -2.93 12.47
N HIS A 364 4.06 -3.23 13.76
CA HIS A 364 3.76 -2.23 14.78
C HIS A 364 4.90 -1.20 14.90
N ALA A 365 4.60 -0.01 15.38
CA ALA A 365 5.59 1.07 15.53
C ALA A 365 6.80 0.63 16.38
N ASP A 366 6.56 -0.09 17.47
CA ASP A 366 7.62 -0.60 18.35
C ASP A 366 8.50 -1.65 17.66
N ALA A 367 7.92 -2.47 16.78
CA ALA A 367 8.67 -3.40 15.94
C ALA A 367 9.57 -2.67 14.94
N VAL A 368 9.06 -1.60 14.32
CA VAL A 368 9.85 -0.75 13.42
C VAL A 368 11.04 -0.13 14.16
N GLU A 369 10.86 0.34 15.39
CA GLU A 369 11.96 0.86 16.22
C GLU A 369 13.02 -0.20 16.50
N VAL A 370 12.64 -1.45 16.76
CA VAL A 370 13.59 -2.56 16.91
C VAL A 370 14.44 -2.74 15.66
N PHE A 371 13.83 -2.74 14.47
CA PHE A 371 14.56 -2.88 13.21
C PHE A 371 15.51 -1.72 12.94
N LEU A 372 15.07 -0.48 13.17
CA LEU A 372 15.89 0.71 12.99
C LEU A 372 17.07 0.76 13.99
N ASN A 373 16.83 0.41 15.25
CA ASN A 373 17.87 0.36 16.28
C ASN A 373 18.91 -0.75 15.99
N ALA A 374 18.47 -1.90 15.45
CA ALA A 374 19.35 -2.96 15.01
C ALA A 374 20.09 -2.66 13.69
N LYS A 375 19.76 -1.54 13.01
CA LYS A 375 20.31 -1.12 11.72
C LYS A 375 20.22 -2.21 10.65
N ILE A 376 19.15 -3.02 10.68
CA ILE A 376 18.86 -3.93 9.57
C ILE A 376 18.23 -3.17 8.42
N LEU A 377 18.20 -3.77 7.22
CA LEU A 377 17.50 -3.22 6.09
C LEU A 377 15.98 -3.39 6.32
N TYR A 378 15.28 -2.27 6.47
CA TYR A 378 13.83 -2.29 6.67
C TYR A 378 13.13 -1.46 5.59
N GLY A 379 12.41 -2.14 4.70
CA GLY A 379 11.62 -1.54 3.62
C GLY A 379 10.15 -1.35 4.04
N PRO A 380 9.71 -0.11 4.34
CA PRO A 380 8.34 0.16 4.78
C PRO A 380 7.34 -0.07 3.66
N GLY A 381 6.14 -0.55 3.99
CA GLY A 381 5.11 -0.93 3.02
C GLY A 381 4.77 0.15 1.99
N LYS A 382 4.71 1.43 2.39
CA LYS A 382 4.42 2.53 1.44
C LYS A 382 5.41 2.65 0.28
N ALA A 383 6.66 2.23 0.47
CA ALA A 383 7.68 2.17 -0.58
C ALA A 383 7.74 0.76 -1.20
N ALA A 384 7.91 -0.26 -0.36
CA ALA A 384 8.17 -1.63 -0.78
C ALA A 384 7.01 -2.27 -1.56
N ASN A 385 5.76 -2.02 -1.17
CA ASN A 385 4.59 -2.61 -1.83
C ASN A 385 3.95 -1.72 -2.91
N ALA A 386 4.62 -0.66 -3.32
CA ALA A 386 4.11 0.28 -4.33
C ALA A 386 3.95 -0.34 -5.74
N GLY A 387 4.47 -1.56 -5.97
CA GLY A 387 4.34 -2.25 -7.25
C GLY A 387 2.89 -2.37 -7.75
N GLY A 388 1.95 -2.62 -6.84
CA GLY A 388 0.53 -2.72 -7.19
C GLY A 388 -0.04 -1.42 -7.76
N VAL A 389 0.27 -0.28 -7.17
CA VAL A 389 -0.18 1.02 -7.70
C VAL A 389 0.63 1.42 -8.93
N ALA A 390 1.91 1.05 -9.01
CA ALA A 390 2.72 1.28 -10.20
C ALA A 390 2.09 0.63 -11.45
N VAL A 391 1.78 -0.67 -11.39
CA VAL A 391 1.11 -1.36 -12.51
C VAL A 391 -0.31 -0.82 -12.74
N SER A 392 -1.01 -0.37 -11.71
CA SER A 392 -2.30 0.34 -11.92
C SER A 392 -2.12 1.65 -12.71
N GLY A 393 -1.06 2.41 -12.47
CA GLY A 393 -0.75 3.60 -13.27
C GLY A 393 -0.33 3.27 -14.71
N LEU A 394 0.40 2.15 -14.90
CA LEU A 394 0.69 1.64 -16.24
C LEU A 394 -0.58 1.21 -16.97
N GLU A 395 -1.58 0.64 -16.28
CA GLU A 395 -2.90 0.35 -16.84
C GLU A 395 -3.62 1.64 -17.29
N MET A 396 -3.56 2.71 -16.48
CA MET A 396 -4.11 4.01 -16.89
C MET A 396 -3.44 4.52 -18.16
N ASN A 397 -2.12 4.42 -18.26
CA ASN A 397 -1.35 4.82 -19.43
C ASN A 397 -1.73 3.99 -20.67
N GLN A 398 -1.89 2.67 -20.53
CA GLN A 398 -2.35 1.79 -21.60
C GLN A 398 -3.77 2.16 -22.05
N ASN A 399 -4.66 2.51 -21.11
CA ASN A 399 -6.03 2.91 -21.43
C ASN A 399 -6.09 4.27 -22.17
N ALA A 400 -5.28 5.23 -21.73
CA ALA A 400 -5.17 6.54 -22.41
C ALA A 400 -4.64 6.42 -23.85
N GLY A 401 -3.67 5.52 -24.06
CA GLY A 401 -3.11 5.25 -25.39
C GLY A 401 -3.91 4.26 -26.23
N CYS A 402 -4.97 3.66 -25.68
CA CYS A 402 -5.74 2.58 -26.33
C CYS A 402 -4.86 1.41 -26.82
N MET A 403 -3.77 1.13 -26.12
CA MET A 403 -2.79 0.10 -26.50
C MET A 403 -2.55 -0.86 -25.35
N ARG A 404 -2.17 -2.10 -25.68
CA ARG A 404 -1.70 -3.09 -24.71
C ARG A 404 -0.18 -3.13 -24.72
N ARG A 405 0.40 -3.40 -23.56
CA ARG A 405 1.82 -3.70 -23.40
C ARG A 405 2.02 -5.20 -23.19
N SER A 406 3.18 -5.69 -23.60
CA SER A 406 3.55 -7.08 -23.29
C SER A 406 3.76 -7.25 -21.78
N ARG A 407 3.79 -8.49 -21.33
CA ARG A 407 4.05 -8.80 -19.92
C ARG A 407 5.46 -8.36 -19.52
N GLU A 408 6.40 -8.56 -20.43
CA GLU A 408 7.81 -8.20 -20.29
C GLU A 408 7.97 -6.70 -20.15
N ASP A 409 7.35 -5.91 -21.04
CA ASP A 409 7.39 -4.43 -20.95
C ASP A 409 6.82 -3.92 -19.61
N VAL A 410 5.76 -4.55 -19.09
CA VAL A 410 5.18 -4.15 -17.80
C VAL A 410 6.10 -4.53 -16.64
N ASP A 411 6.77 -5.69 -16.68
CA ASP A 411 7.72 -6.12 -15.63
C ASP A 411 8.96 -5.23 -15.61
N ASP A 412 9.52 -4.89 -16.78
CA ASP A 412 10.66 -3.99 -16.91
C ASP A 412 10.35 -2.58 -16.38
N GLN A 413 9.16 -2.06 -16.70
CA GLN A 413 8.72 -0.78 -16.18
C GLN A 413 8.45 -0.83 -14.68
N LEU A 414 7.86 -1.92 -14.18
CA LEU A 414 7.68 -2.13 -12.75
C LEU A 414 9.03 -2.12 -12.02
N HIS A 415 10.00 -2.85 -12.54
CA HIS A 415 11.35 -2.87 -11.97
C HIS A 415 11.98 -1.48 -11.95
N THR A 416 11.91 -0.74 -13.06
CA THR A 416 12.42 0.63 -13.17
C THR A 416 11.76 1.56 -12.16
N ILE A 417 10.43 1.48 -11.98
CA ILE A 417 9.71 2.29 -11.00
C ILE A 417 10.13 1.94 -9.57
N MET A 418 10.23 0.65 -9.24
CA MET A 418 10.63 0.22 -7.89
C MET A 418 12.07 0.64 -7.57
N HIS A 419 12.97 0.56 -8.55
CA HIS A 419 14.34 1.07 -8.43
C HIS A 419 14.36 2.59 -8.17
N SER A 420 13.61 3.37 -8.92
CA SER A 420 13.47 4.82 -8.68
C SER A 420 12.92 5.16 -7.29
N ILE A 421 11.95 4.38 -6.80
CA ILE A 421 11.44 4.53 -5.43
C ILE A 421 12.57 4.29 -4.42
N HIS A 422 13.33 3.22 -4.62
CA HIS A 422 14.46 2.88 -3.75
C HIS A 422 15.52 4.00 -3.75
N GLU A 423 15.96 4.49 -4.92
CA GLU A 423 16.92 5.58 -5.01
C GLU A 423 16.45 6.85 -4.26
N ASN A 424 15.17 7.22 -4.42
CA ASN A 424 14.60 8.34 -3.69
C ASN A 424 14.60 8.11 -2.17
N CYS A 425 14.27 6.90 -1.72
CA CYS A 425 14.34 6.56 -0.30
C CYS A 425 15.79 6.65 0.23
N VAL A 426 16.78 6.19 -0.53
CA VAL A 426 18.20 6.31 -0.17
C VAL A 426 18.62 7.78 -0.10
N LYS A 427 18.26 8.59 -1.10
CA LYS A 427 18.60 10.01 -1.18
C LYS A 427 18.19 10.78 0.08
N TYR A 428 16.97 10.54 0.58
CA TYR A 428 16.42 11.27 1.72
C TYR A 428 16.57 10.56 3.07
N GLY A 429 16.89 9.26 3.04
CA GLY A 429 17.02 8.43 4.24
C GLY A 429 18.46 8.11 4.65
N LYS A 430 19.47 8.49 3.84
CA LYS A 430 20.87 8.19 4.13
C LYS A 430 21.33 8.90 5.40
N GLU A 431 21.82 8.11 6.35
CA GLU A 431 22.46 8.54 7.60
C GLU A 431 23.84 7.88 7.69
N ASP A 432 24.67 8.21 8.67
CA ASP A 432 26.04 7.70 8.82
C ASP A 432 26.09 6.16 8.82
N GLY A 433 26.46 5.59 7.67
CA GLY A 433 26.59 4.13 7.48
C GLY A 433 25.30 3.33 7.45
N PHE A 434 24.15 4.01 7.34
CA PHE A 434 22.83 3.37 7.39
C PHE A 434 21.83 4.12 6.50
N VAL A 435 20.82 3.43 5.99
CA VAL A 435 19.69 4.04 5.28
C VAL A 435 18.41 3.81 6.09
N ASN A 436 17.84 4.88 6.61
CA ASN A 436 16.53 4.87 7.24
C ASN A 436 15.46 5.02 6.15
N TYR A 437 14.96 3.89 5.65
CA TYR A 437 13.97 3.87 4.58
C TYR A 437 12.61 4.44 4.98
N VAL A 438 12.25 4.43 6.27
CA VAL A 438 11.02 5.07 6.77
C VAL A 438 11.10 6.58 6.58
N LYS A 439 12.16 7.19 7.11
CA LYS A 439 12.44 8.62 6.92
C LYS A 439 12.59 8.97 5.45
N GLY A 440 13.32 8.12 4.70
CA GLY A 440 13.55 8.29 3.27
C GLY A 440 12.25 8.32 2.48
N ALA A 441 11.37 7.35 2.68
CA ALA A 441 10.08 7.26 2.00
C ALA A 441 9.16 8.44 2.35
N ASN A 442 9.01 8.75 3.63
CA ASN A 442 8.18 9.86 4.07
C ASN A 442 8.67 11.20 3.53
N THR A 443 9.98 11.46 3.61
CA THR A 443 10.58 12.74 3.17
C THR A 443 10.55 12.86 1.64
N ALA A 444 10.91 11.82 0.89
CA ALA A 444 10.88 11.84 -0.57
C ALA A 444 9.47 12.12 -1.10
N ALA A 445 8.49 11.43 -0.54
CA ALA A 445 7.09 11.61 -0.89
C ALA A 445 6.60 13.02 -0.55
N PHE A 446 6.89 13.48 0.67
CA PHE A 446 6.50 14.81 1.14
C PHE A 446 7.06 15.92 0.27
N VAL A 447 8.37 15.92 -0.03
CA VAL A 447 9.02 16.96 -0.84
C VAL A 447 8.32 17.11 -2.18
N LYS A 448 8.02 16.00 -2.86
CA LYS A 448 7.38 16.03 -4.18
C LYS A 448 5.98 16.67 -4.14
N VAL A 449 5.19 16.35 -3.11
CA VAL A 449 3.84 16.92 -2.92
C VAL A 449 3.93 18.37 -2.45
N ALA A 450 4.83 18.67 -1.53
CA ALA A 450 5.03 20.02 -1.00
C ALA A 450 5.48 21.01 -2.07
N ASP A 451 6.44 20.61 -2.90
CA ASP A 451 6.92 21.44 -4.02
C ASP A 451 5.79 21.70 -5.02
N ALA A 452 5.01 20.68 -5.38
CA ALA A 452 3.86 20.85 -6.26
C ALA A 452 2.83 21.83 -5.67
N MET A 453 2.53 21.72 -4.37
CA MET A 453 1.62 22.61 -3.66
C MET A 453 2.09 24.08 -3.68
N VAL A 454 3.38 24.30 -3.44
CA VAL A 454 3.98 25.64 -3.46
C VAL A 454 4.02 26.21 -4.89
N GLN A 455 4.33 25.39 -5.90
CA GLN A 455 4.44 25.82 -7.29
C GLN A 455 3.08 26.11 -7.93
N GLN A 456 2.08 25.28 -7.69
CA GLN A 456 0.76 25.43 -8.30
C GLN A 456 -0.05 26.57 -7.68
N ARG A 457 0.09 26.84 -6.38
CA ARG A 457 -0.64 27.89 -5.62
C ARG A 457 -2.17 27.88 -5.85
N SER A 458 -2.72 26.73 -6.22
CA SER A 458 -4.10 26.61 -6.66
C SER A 458 -5.16 26.98 -5.61
N GLU A 459 -4.76 26.99 -4.33
CA GLU A 459 -5.64 27.30 -3.18
C GLU A 459 -5.24 28.59 -2.48
N GLU A 460 -4.29 29.35 -3.01
CA GLU A 460 -3.85 30.62 -2.44
C GLU A 460 -4.61 31.76 -3.11
N HIS A 461 -5.38 32.53 -2.33
CA HIS A 461 -5.96 33.79 -2.78
C HIS A 461 -4.90 34.87 -2.71
N THR A 462 -4.44 35.35 -3.85
CA THR A 462 -3.57 36.53 -3.91
C THR A 462 -4.43 37.79 -3.88
N SER A 463 -4.04 38.80 -3.10
CA SER A 463 -4.70 40.11 -3.04
C SER A 463 -4.75 40.83 -4.41
N GLU A 464 -3.98 40.37 -5.37
CA GLU A 464 -3.95 40.92 -6.75
C GLU A 464 -5.20 40.59 -7.54
N LEU A 465 -5.89 39.47 -7.25
CA LEU A 465 -7.17 39.16 -7.92
C LEU A 465 -8.36 40.00 -7.40
N GLN A 466 -8.22 40.62 -6.22
CA GLN A 466 -9.28 41.48 -5.64
C GLN A 466 -9.20 42.94 -6.12
N SER A 467 -8.11 43.34 -6.77
CA SER A 467 -7.94 44.73 -7.24
C SER A 467 -8.53 45.00 -8.62
N HIS A 468 -9.11 44.00 -9.29
CA HIS A 468 -9.71 44.10 -10.64
C HIS A 468 -11.21 43.76 -10.68
N SER A 469 -11.91 43.76 -9.54
CA SER A 469 -13.38 43.60 -9.51
C SER A 469 -14.06 44.91 -9.09
#